data_8fefe5984676ccb2be09871147d9039f
#
_entry.id   8fefe5984676ccb2be09871147d9039f
#
_cell.length_a   1.000
_cell.length_b   1.000
_cell.length_c   1.000
_cell.angle_alpha   90.00
_cell.angle_beta   90.00
_cell.angle_gamma   90.00
#
_symmetry.space_group_name_H-M   'P 1'
#
loop_
_entity.id
_entity.type
_entity.pdbx_description
1 polymer ?
#
loop_
_entity_poly.entity_id
_entity_poly.type
_entity_poly.pdbx_seq_one_letter_code
_entity_poly.pdbx_strand_id
1 'polypeptide(L)'
;MFPILSPEVETFLTVSRAGSFTKAADALFITPTAVMKRIDKLEKGIGAELFRRFKTGVELTDAGELFFRSCEAMEADSLKALEKVRNAADAETKTIRLGNSILNSCEPFLPLWDAVSDRFPGWKLRIVPFEDDRNGILRKIRELGEKFDFIYGPCDSLIWLNRVNLIPVTSVRLEVAVARTHRLAKKTRVTFEDLAGETILMPLHGDSPRNDRLRNEFLKRGIRVIGNSPFYDLETFNRVTDGKTVLITLSCW
;
A
#
# COMPACT_ATOMS: atom_id res chain seq x y z
N MET A 1 16.18 -8.13 9.02
CA MET A 1 16.28 -6.65 8.88
C MET A 1 17.39 -6.19 9.80
N PHE A 2 18.36 -5.36 9.35
CA PHE A 2 19.43 -4.87 10.23
C PHE A 2 18.83 -3.77 11.13
N PRO A 3 18.85 -3.91 12.47
CA PRO A 3 18.29 -2.92 13.37
C PRO A 3 19.20 -1.67 13.40
N ILE A 4 18.69 -0.50 13.05
CA ILE A 4 19.41 0.77 13.14
C ILE A 4 19.17 1.43 14.50
N LEU A 5 18.04 1.18 15.11
CA LEU A 5 17.72 1.62 16.46
C LEU A 5 18.25 0.60 17.47
N SER A 6 18.55 1.08 18.67
CA SER A 6 18.94 0.16 19.75
C SER A 6 17.79 -0.81 20.07
N PRO A 7 18.10 -2.02 20.56
CA PRO A 7 17.07 -2.98 20.95
C PRO A 7 16.09 -2.44 22.01
N GLU A 8 16.53 -1.51 22.85
CA GLU A 8 15.70 -0.86 23.84
C GLU A 8 14.66 0.07 23.20
N VAL A 9 15.07 0.89 22.23
CA VAL A 9 14.17 1.80 21.50
C VAL A 9 13.20 1.02 20.61
N GLU A 10 13.65 -0.03 19.91
CA GLU A 10 12.78 -0.93 19.13
C GLU A 10 11.73 -1.58 20.04
N THR A 11 12.15 -2.05 21.23
CA THR A 11 11.22 -2.64 22.20
C THR A 11 10.22 -1.60 22.71
N PHE A 12 10.65 -0.37 22.98
CA PHE A 12 9.76 0.71 23.39
C PHE A 12 8.70 1.03 22.33
N LEU A 13 9.09 1.20 21.07
CA LEU A 13 8.15 1.42 19.96
C LEU A 13 7.14 0.27 19.83
N THR A 14 7.61 -0.98 19.94
CA THR A 14 6.75 -2.16 19.84
C THR A 14 5.75 -2.24 21.00
N VAL A 15 6.20 -1.98 22.23
CA VAL A 15 5.31 -1.96 23.42
C VAL A 15 4.28 -0.84 23.29
N SER A 16 4.68 0.37 22.86
CA SER A 16 3.79 1.51 22.67
C SER A 16 2.67 1.21 21.67
N ARG A 17 3.01 0.56 20.56
CA ARG A 17 2.04 0.17 19.51
C ARG A 17 1.13 -0.99 19.97
N ALA A 18 1.65 -1.94 20.74
CA ALA A 18 0.91 -3.13 21.19
C ALA A 18 0.06 -2.88 22.45
N GLY A 19 0.36 -1.87 23.26
CA GLY A 19 -0.27 -1.58 24.55
C GLY A 19 -0.07 -2.67 25.61
N SER A 20 0.89 -3.59 25.38
CA SER A 20 1.09 -4.76 26.25
C SER A 20 2.50 -5.32 26.10
N PHE A 21 3.16 -5.59 27.24
CA PHE A 21 4.47 -6.26 27.23
C PHE A 21 4.42 -7.66 26.65
N THR A 22 3.35 -8.40 26.89
CA THR A 22 3.20 -9.78 26.38
C THR A 22 3.04 -9.77 24.85
N LYS A 23 2.16 -8.93 24.31
CA LYS A 23 1.98 -8.81 22.85
C LYS A 23 3.26 -8.33 22.16
N ALA A 24 3.98 -7.40 22.79
CA ALA A 24 5.26 -6.92 22.26
C ALA A 24 6.34 -8.02 22.29
N ALA A 25 6.34 -8.85 23.33
CA ALA A 25 7.25 -10.00 23.44
C ALA A 25 7.03 -11.00 22.30
N ASP A 26 5.77 -11.32 21.99
CA ASP A 26 5.40 -12.19 20.88
C ASP A 26 5.87 -11.60 19.53
N ALA A 27 5.62 -10.30 19.32
CA ALA A 27 6.04 -9.61 18.10
C ALA A 27 7.57 -9.53 17.91
N LEU A 28 8.32 -9.45 19.02
CA LEU A 28 9.79 -9.37 19.02
C LEU A 28 10.47 -10.74 19.13
N PHE A 29 9.69 -11.83 19.27
CA PHE A 29 10.20 -13.20 19.49
C PHE A 29 11.13 -13.31 20.71
N ILE A 30 10.80 -12.62 21.81
CA ILE A 30 11.53 -12.65 23.08
C ILE A 30 10.58 -12.89 24.26
N THR A 31 11.10 -13.07 25.46
CA THR A 31 10.26 -13.25 26.65
C THR A 31 9.71 -11.93 27.19
N PRO A 32 8.52 -11.91 27.83
CA PRO A 32 8.00 -10.68 28.47
C PRO A 32 8.97 -10.10 29.52
N THR A 33 9.72 -10.94 30.22
CA THR A 33 10.76 -10.49 31.16
C THR A 33 11.91 -9.77 30.44
N ALA A 34 12.28 -10.22 29.25
CA ALA A 34 13.29 -9.53 28.44
C ALA A 34 12.80 -8.16 27.95
N VAL A 35 11.52 -8.07 27.55
CA VAL A 35 10.88 -6.79 27.19
C VAL A 35 10.93 -5.83 28.37
N MET A 36 10.48 -6.25 29.56
CA MET A 36 10.51 -5.43 30.78
C MET A 36 11.93 -4.93 31.11
N LYS A 37 12.92 -5.82 31.07
CA LYS A 37 14.32 -5.44 31.33
C LYS A 37 14.84 -4.39 30.34
N ARG A 38 14.46 -4.49 29.06
CA ARG A 38 14.86 -3.49 28.05
C ARG A 38 14.19 -2.14 28.32
N ILE A 39 12.90 -2.13 28.69
CA ILE A 39 12.19 -0.90 29.03
C ILE A 39 12.78 -0.29 30.32
N ASP A 40 12.98 -1.08 31.38
CA ASP A 40 13.57 -0.57 32.65
C ASP A 40 14.97 0.03 32.42
N LYS A 41 15.77 -0.59 31.54
CA LYS A 41 17.10 -0.07 31.15
C LYS A 41 16.99 1.26 30.41
N LEU A 42 16.01 1.37 29.50
CA LEU A 42 15.75 2.58 28.72
C LEU A 42 15.29 3.73 29.64
N GLU A 43 14.28 3.49 30.46
CA GLU A 43 13.75 4.46 31.45
C GLU A 43 14.83 4.95 32.41
N LYS A 44 15.66 4.03 32.91
CA LYS A 44 16.83 4.38 33.76
C LYS A 44 17.86 5.21 33.01
N GLY A 45 18.11 4.92 31.72
CA GLY A 45 19.05 5.66 30.89
C GLY A 45 18.57 7.07 30.55
N ILE A 46 17.27 7.25 30.39
CA ILE A 46 16.63 8.54 30.10
C ILE A 46 16.41 9.34 31.39
N GLY A 47 16.23 8.65 32.53
CA GLY A 47 15.90 9.27 33.81
C GLY A 47 14.43 9.64 33.96
N ALA A 48 13.54 9.01 33.18
CA ALA A 48 12.10 9.23 33.24
C ALA A 48 11.33 7.93 32.97
N GLU A 49 10.17 7.77 33.62
CA GLU A 49 9.23 6.71 33.34
C GLU A 49 8.50 7.04 32.04
N LEU A 50 8.49 6.09 31.11
CA LEU A 50 7.84 6.21 29.81
C LEU A 50 6.47 5.52 29.77
N PHE A 51 6.25 4.54 30.68
CA PHE A 51 4.99 3.79 30.77
C PHE A 51 4.36 3.86 32.16
N ARG A 52 3.02 4.01 32.19
CA ARG A 52 2.19 3.67 33.35
C ARG A 52 1.76 2.22 33.20
N ARG A 53 1.97 1.40 34.23
CA ARG A 53 1.70 -0.05 34.19
C ARG A 53 0.40 -0.35 34.96
N PHE A 54 -0.53 -1.04 34.29
CA PHE A 54 -1.82 -1.45 34.83
C PHE A 54 -1.96 -2.98 34.76
N LYS A 55 -2.94 -3.53 35.47
CA LYS A 55 -3.26 -4.98 35.40
C LYS A 55 -3.72 -5.41 33.98
N THR A 56 -4.27 -4.47 33.21
CA THR A 56 -4.83 -4.70 31.88
C THR A 56 -3.88 -4.38 30.71
N GLY A 57 -2.72 -3.78 31.01
CA GLY A 57 -1.77 -3.38 29.97
C GLY A 57 -0.87 -2.22 30.40
N VAL A 58 -0.37 -1.50 29.42
CA VAL A 58 0.48 -0.32 29.64
C VAL A 58 0.02 0.86 28.79
N GLU A 59 0.19 2.06 29.34
CA GLU A 59 -0.09 3.32 28.64
C GLU A 59 1.14 4.22 28.72
N LEU A 60 1.31 5.09 27.73
CA LEU A 60 2.40 6.06 27.74
C LEU A 60 2.18 7.12 28.82
N THR A 61 3.25 7.57 29.46
CA THR A 61 3.28 8.83 30.22
C THR A 61 3.42 10.01 29.24
N ASP A 62 3.30 11.25 29.74
CA ASP A 62 3.54 12.44 28.91
C ASP A 62 4.98 12.45 28.34
N ALA A 63 5.96 12.01 29.14
CA ALA A 63 7.34 11.80 28.69
C ALA A 63 7.42 10.67 27.65
N GLY A 64 6.66 9.57 27.85
CA GLY A 64 6.54 8.47 26.93
C GLY A 64 5.96 8.89 25.57
N GLU A 65 4.91 9.71 25.55
CA GLU A 65 4.34 10.23 24.32
C GLU A 65 5.32 11.12 23.52
N LEU A 66 6.01 12.01 24.22
CA LEU A 66 7.03 12.86 23.61
C LEU A 66 8.15 12.01 23.00
N PHE A 67 8.63 11.03 23.77
CA PHE A 67 9.68 10.12 23.32
C PHE A 67 9.21 9.22 22.16
N PHE A 68 7.96 8.76 22.19
CA PHE A 68 7.36 7.96 21.11
C PHE A 68 7.38 8.69 19.78
N ARG A 69 6.89 9.94 19.73
CA ARG A 69 6.91 10.76 18.50
C ARG A 69 8.33 10.99 17.99
N SER A 70 9.28 11.22 18.88
CA SER A 70 10.69 11.39 18.52
C SER A 70 11.30 10.11 17.96
N CYS A 71 10.99 8.95 18.54
CA CYS A 71 11.46 7.65 18.07
C CYS A 71 10.85 7.27 16.72
N GLU A 72 9.56 7.57 16.48
CA GLU A 72 8.94 7.36 15.16
C GLU A 72 9.62 8.19 14.06
N ALA A 73 9.96 9.44 14.35
CA ALA A 73 10.70 10.28 13.42
C ALA A 73 12.10 9.71 13.13
N MET A 74 12.83 9.28 14.18
CA MET A 74 14.15 8.65 14.03
C MET A 74 14.07 7.32 13.25
N GLU A 75 13.06 6.49 13.50
CA GLU A 75 12.82 5.25 12.74
C GLU A 75 12.65 5.56 11.26
N ALA A 76 11.79 6.52 10.92
CA ALA A 76 11.54 6.93 9.55
C ALA A 76 12.79 7.49 8.85
N ASP A 77 13.57 8.32 9.53
CA ASP A 77 14.80 8.90 8.97
C ASP A 77 15.91 7.84 8.84
N SER A 78 15.99 6.89 9.76
CA SER A 78 16.91 5.77 9.69
C SER A 78 16.61 4.85 8.49
N LEU A 79 15.32 4.57 8.24
CA LEU A 79 14.89 3.81 7.08
C LEU A 79 15.24 4.53 5.78
N LYS A 80 15.01 5.86 5.71
CA LYS A 80 15.41 6.67 4.55
C LYS A 80 16.93 6.65 4.31
N ALA A 81 17.73 6.71 5.38
CA ALA A 81 19.18 6.65 5.27
C ALA A 81 19.65 5.31 4.70
N LEU A 82 19.12 4.18 5.20
CA LEU A 82 19.41 2.85 4.63
C LEU A 82 19.04 2.76 3.15
N GLU A 83 17.90 3.33 2.81
CA GLU A 83 17.41 3.32 1.44
C GLU A 83 18.32 4.11 0.51
N LYS A 84 18.79 5.30 0.93
CA LYS A 84 19.79 6.08 0.18
C LYS A 84 21.09 5.30 -0.07
N VAL A 85 21.59 4.58 0.94
CA VAL A 85 22.78 3.74 0.79
C VAL A 85 22.53 2.60 -0.19
N ARG A 86 21.38 1.92 -0.09
CA ARG A 86 21.01 0.85 -1.03
C ARG A 86 20.88 1.38 -2.46
N ASN A 87 20.24 2.55 -2.62
CA ASN A 87 20.07 3.17 -3.93
C ASN A 87 21.42 3.56 -4.56
N ALA A 88 22.36 4.05 -3.77
CA ALA A 88 23.73 4.32 -4.24
C ALA A 88 24.42 3.05 -4.70
N ALA A 89 24.31 1.95 -3.93
CA ALA A 89 24.85 0.65 -4.32
C ALA A 89 24.17 0.07 -5.57
N ASP A 90 22.85 0.24 -5.69
CA ASP A 90 22.06 -0.20 -6.86
C ASP A 90 22.47 0.60 -8.13
N ALA A 91 22.77 1.89 -8.00
CA ALA A 91 23.27 2.70 -9.12
C ALA A 91 24.62 2.18 -9.67
N GLU A 92 25.52 1.76 -8.79
CA GLU A 92 26.79 1.12 -9.19
C GLU A 92 26.55 -0.23 -9.88
N THR A 93 25.51 -0.97 -9.50
CA THR A 93 25.17 -2.29 -10.07
C THR A 93 24.18 -2.24 -11.22
N LYS A 94 23.88 -1.05 -11.78
CA LYS A 94 22.89 -0.88 -12.86
C LYS A 94 21.55 -1.58 -12.55
N THR A 95 21.02 -1.36 -11.36
CA THR A 95 19.78 -1.99 -10.90
C THR A 95 18.59 -1.08 -11.18
N ILE A 96 17.58 -1.61 -11.85
CA ILE A 96 16.28 -0.97 -12.06
C ILE A 96 15.33 -1.43 -10.94
N ARG A 97 14.72 -0.49 -10.22
CA ARG A 97 13.79 -0.77 -9.11
C ARG A 97 12.35 -0.62 -9.59
N LEU A 98 11.63 -1.72 -9.62
CA LEU A 98 10.22 -1.78 -10.06
C LEU A 98 9.30 -1.91 -8.85
N GLY A 99 8.44 -0.91 -8.63
CA GLY A 99 7.42 -0.95 -7.59
C GLY A 99 6.35 -1.99 -7.89
N ASN A 100 5.95 -2.76 -6.86
CA ASN A 100 4.95 -3.83 -6.95
C ASN A 100 3.97 -3.79 -5.79
N SER A 101 2.68 -3.91 -6.09
CA SER A 101 1.62 -4.07 -5.11
C SER A 101 0.51 -4.99 -5.64
N ILE A 102 -0.54 -5.23 -4.88
CA ILE A 102 -1.67 -6.05 -5.32
C ILE A 102 -2.38 -5.40 -6.51
N LEU A 103 -2.64 -4.09 -6.45
CA LEU A 103 -3.34 -3.35 -7.52
C LEU A 103 -2.42 -2.86 -8.64
N ASN A 104 -1.11 -2.86 -8.42
CA ASN A 104 -0.10 -2.47 -9.39
C ASN A 104 0.93 -3.59 -9.52
N SER A 105 0.45 -4.77 -9.94
CA SER A 105 1.28 -5.97 -10.11
C SER A 105 2.28 -5.79 -11.23
N CYS A 106 3.54 -6.07 -10.95
CA CYS A 106 4.60 -6.09 -11.96
C CYS A 106 4.64 -7.40 -12.79
N GLU A 107 3.80 -8.39 -12.47
CA GLU A 107 3.80 -9.69 -13.15
C GLU A 107 3.70 -9.58 -14.69
N PRO A 108 2.82 -8.74 -15.28
CA PRO A 108 2.76 -8.61 -16.74
C PRO A 108 3.98 -7.93 -17.37
N PHE A 109 4.81 -7.25 -16.55
CA PHE A 109 6.05 -6.63 -17.02
C PHE A 109 7.22 -7.63 -17.08
N LEU A 110 7.22 -8.66 -16.25
CA LEU A 110 8.34 -9.61 -16.16
C LEU A 110 8.69 -10.30 -17.51
N PRO A 111 7.72 -10.78 -18.32
CA PRO A 111 8.02 -11.32 -19.64
C PRO A 111 8.64 -10.29 -20.61
N LEU A 112 8.27 -9.01 -20.47
CA LEU A 112 8.87 -7.94 -21.30
C LEU A 112 10.31 -7.70 -20.92
N TRP A 113 10.62 -7.72 -19.62
CA TRP A 113 12.00 -7.64 -19.13
C TRP A 113 12.84 -8.83 -19.59
N ASP A 114 12.31 -10.04 -19.44
CA ASP A 114 12.98 -11.27 -19.86
C ASP A 114 13.34 -11.24 -21.36
N ALA A 115 12.43 -10.81 -22.20
CA ALA A 115 12.62 -10.69 -23.65
C ALA A 115 13.71 -9.69 -24.08
N VAL A 116 14.11 -8.75 -23.21
CA VAL A 116 15.09 -7.70 -23.55
C VAL A 116 16.34 -7.73 -22.68
N SER A 117 16.35 -8.45 -21.57
CA SER A 117 17.42 -8.45 -20.55
C SER A 117 18.80 -8.80 -21.14
N ASP A 118 18.87 -9.72 -22.08
CA ASP A 118 20.11 -10.11 -22.78
C ASP A 118 20.75 -8.95 -23.55
N ARG A 119 19.96 -7.97 -23.96
CA ARG A 119 20.45 -6.76 -24.64
C ARG A 119 21.08 -5.74 -23.69
N PHE A 120 20.89 -5.93 -22.38
CA PHE A 120 21.37 -5.05 -21.33
C PHE A 120 22.21 -5.81 -20.29
N PRO A 121 23.37 -6.34 -20.68
CA PRO A 121 24.20 -7.14 -19.79
C PRO A 121 24.65 -6.29 -18.58
N GLY A 122 24.54 -6.87 -17.41
CA GLY A 122 24.88 -6.23 -16.13
C GLY A 122 23.73 -5.40 -15.51
N TRP A 123 22.62 -5.17 -16.22
CA TRP A 123 21.43 -4.61 -15.61
C TRP A 123 20.64 -5.67 -14.84
N LYS A 124 20.09 -5.27 -13.70
CA LYS A 124 19.26 -6.13 -12.85
C LYS A 124 17.90 -5.48 -12.62
N LEU A 125 16.86 -6.29 -12.54
CA LEU A 125 15.53 -5.86 -12.10
C LEU A 125 15.36 -6.22 -10.62
N ARG A 126 14.99 -5.25 -9.81
CA ARG A 126 14.67 -5.42 -8.39
C ARG A 126 13.23 -5.05 -8.14
N ILE A 127 12.46 -5.98 -7.64
CA ILE A 127 11.06 -5.75 -7.27
C ILE A 127 11.03 -5.16 -5.86
N VAL A 128 10.37 -4.01 -5.71
CA VAL A 128 10.22 -3.29 -4.43
C VAL A 128 8.75 -3.29 -4.05
N PRO A 129 8.34 -4.04 -3.02
CA PRO A 129 6.96 -4.10 -2.61
C PRO A 129 6.48 -2.80 -1.97
N PHE A 130 5.20 -2.46 -2.17
CA PHE A 130 4.52 -1.39 -1.47
C PHE A 130 3.04 -1.75 -1.21
N GLU A 131 2.40 -1.05 -0.28
CA GLU A 131 1.01 -1.29 0.09
C GLU A 131 0.05 -0.36 -0.67
N ASP A 132 -1.12 -0.92 -1.05
CA ASP A 132 -2.24 -0.19 -1.67
C ASP A 132 -3.15 0.37 -0.58
N ASP A 133 -2.74 1.42 0.11
CA ASP A 133 -3.57 2.16 1.07
C ASP A 133 -4.23 3.40 0.44
N ARG A 134 -5.29 3.94 1.07
CA ARG A 134 -6.05 5.10 0.57
C ARG A 134 -5.19 6.33 0.24
N ASN A 135 -4.12 6.54 0.98
CA ASN A 135 -3.19 7.66 0.78
C ASN A 135 -1.89 7.19 0.09
N GLY A 136 -1.72 5.86 -0.03
CA GLY A 136 -0.46 5.23 -0.38
C GLY A 136 0.02 5.55 -1.76
N ILE A 137 -0.84 5.44 -2.77
CA ILE A 137 -0.39 5.59 -4.15
C ILE A 137 0.13 7.01 -4.46
N LEU A 138 -0.50 8.07 -3.95
CA LEU A 138 0.00 9.42 -4.15
C LEU A 138 1.31 9.67 -3.42
N ARG A 139 1.51 9.03 -2.25
CA ARG A 139 2.79 9.03 -1.55
C ARG A 139 3.83 8.23 -2.33
N LYS A 140 3.47 7.05 -2.85
CA LYS A 140 4.35 6.21 -3.66
C LYS A 140 4.81 6.89 -4.94
N ILE A 141 3.94 7.67 -5.60
CA ILE A 141 4.32 8.49 -6.74
C ILE A 141 5.40 9.52 -6.38
N ARG A 142 5.39 10.07 -5.17
CA ARG A 142 6.46 10.98 -4.71
C ARG A 142 7.78 10.25 -4.41
N GLU A 143 7.71 8.94 -4.16
CA GLU A 143 8.86 8.09 -3.92
C GLU A 143 9.53 7.58 -5.22
N LEU A 144 8.97 7.93 -6.41
CA LEU A 144 9.61 7.66 -7.71
C LEU A 144 10.92 8.43 -7.83
N GLY A 145 11.95 7.73 -8.28
CA GLY A 145 13.34 8.22 -8.31
C GLY A 145 14.09 8.01 -6.99
N GLU A 146 13.40 7.85 -5.87
CA GLU A 146 14.01 7.56 -4.57
C GLU A 146 13.93 6.06 -4.23
N LYS A 147 12.73 5.49 -4.14
CA LYS A 147 12.50 4.07 -3.78
C LYS A 147 12.35 3.17 -4.98
N PHE A 148 11.65 3.64 -5.99
CA PHE A 148 11.46 2.94 -7.25
C PHE A 148 11.82 3.84 -8.41
N ASP A 149 12.30 3.24 -9.50
CA ASP A 149 12.56 3.95 -10.75
C ASP A 149 11.26 4.05 -11.55
N PHE A 150 10.40 3.04 -11.47
CA PHE A 150 9.05 3.08 -12.04
C PHE A 150 8.10 2.11 -11.35
N ILE A 151 6.80 2.32 -11.60
CA ILE A 151 5.70 1.45 -11.20
C ILE A 151 5.00 1.04 -12.49
N TYR A 152 4.76 -0.26 -12.65
CA TYR A 152 3.91 -0.78 -13.72
C TYR A 152 2.49 -0.93 -13.17
N GLY A 153 1.50 -0.46 -13.91
CA GLY A 153 0.11 -0.58 -13.49
C GLY A 153 -0.86 0.16 -14.41
N PRO A 154 -2.16 -0.03 -14.22
CA PRO A 154 -3.17 0.69 -14.98
C PRO A 154 -3.20 2.15 -14.57
N CYS A 155 -3.18 3.05 -15.53
CA CYS A 155 -3.25 4.48 -15.29
C CYS A 155 -4.15 5.21 -16.29
N ASP A 156 -5.18 5.90 -15.78
CA ASP A 156 -5.99 6.88 -16.49
C ASP A 156 -6.31 8.07 -15.57
N SER A 157 -5.53 8.26 -14.50
CA SER A 157 -5.71 9.29 -13.48
C SER A 157 -5.05 10.60 -13.93
N LEU A 158 -5.83 11.66 -14.00
CA LEU A 158 -5.33 13.02 -14.27
C LEU A 158 -4.38 13.50 -13.16
N ILE A 159 -4.62 13.08 -11.93
CA ILE A 159 -3.76 13.41 -10.79
C ILE A 159 -2.37 12.80 -10.97
N TRP A 160 -2.27 11.60 -11.54
CA TRP A 160 -0.99 10.95 -11.80
C TRP A 160 -0.29 11.57 -13.00
N LEU A 161 -1.02 11.75 -14.10
CA LEU A 161 -0.47 12.32 -15.34
C LEU A 161 0.18 13.68 -15.13
N ASN A 162 -0.31 14.45 -14.16
CA ASN A 162 0.28 15.75 -13.80
C ASN A 162 1.53 15.64 -12.90
N ARG A 163 1.91 14.45 -12.47
CA ARG A 163 3.00 14.23 -11.49
C ARG A 163 4.10 13.30 -11.98
N VAL A 164 3.84 12.48 -12.98
CA VAL A 164 4.78 11.47 -13.49
C VAL A 164 4.82 11.46 -15.00
N ASN A 165 5.91 10.99 -15.56
CA ASN A 165 5.99 10.63 -16.96
C ASN A 165 5.37 9.24 -17.15
N LEU A 166 4.42 9.13 -18.09
CA LEU A 166 3.73 7.89 -18.40
C LEU A 166 4.23 7.32 -19.73
N ILE A 167 4.62 6.05 -19.73
CA ILE A 167 4.98 5.31 -20.93
C ILE A 167 3.93 4.22 -21.14
N PRO A 168 3.08 4.30 -22.18
CA PRO A 168 2.12 3.25 -22.47
C PRO A 168 2.83 1.96 -22.90
N VAL A 169 2.56 0.85 -22.24
CA VAL A 169 3.12 -0.47 -22.55
C VAL A 169 2.07 -1.38 -23.16
N THR A 170 0.86 -1.36 -22.58
CA THR A 170 -0.27 -2.17 -23.03
C THR A 170 -1.59 -1.51 -22.66
N SER A 171 -2.70 -2.14 -23.00
CA SER A 171 -4.04 -1.71 -22.60
C SER A 171 -4.76 -2.81 -21.84
N VAL A 172 -5.55 -2.44 -20.84
CA VAL A 172 -6.40 -3.34 -20.06
C VAL A 172 -7.87 -3.10 -20.36
N ARG A 173 -8.69 -4.15 -20.27
CA ARG A 173 -10.14 -4.04 -20.48
C ARG A 173 -10.83 -3.65 -19.18
N LEU A 174 -11.95 -2.92 -19.32
CA LEU A 174 -12.89 -2.76 -18.21
C LEU A 174 -13.71 -4.04 -18.08
N GLU A 175 -13.87 -4.50 -16.88
CA GLU A 175 -14.63 -5.68 -16.50
C GLU A 175 -15.60 -5.38 -15.36
N VAL A 176 -16.44 -6.31 -15.00
CA VAL A 176 -17.32 -6.24 -13.84
C VAL A 176 -16.95 -7.32 -12.83
N ALA A 177 -16.78 -6.94 -11.59
CA ALA A 177 -16.65 -7.86 -10.48
C ALA A 177 -17.94 -7.90 -9.66
N VAL A 178 -18.37 -9.08 -9.31
CA VAL A 178 -19.58 -9.34 -8.51
C VAL A 178 -19.34 -10.48 -7.53
N ALA A 179 -20.11 -10.55 -6.46
CA ALA A 179 -20.12 -11.71 -5.58
C ALA A 179 -20.45 -12.99 -6.36
N ARG A 180 -19.90 -14.13 -5.94
CA ARG A 180 -20.13 -15.43 -6.59
C ARG A 180 -21.62 -15.83 -6.63
N THR A 181 -22.41 -15.33 -5.70
CA THR A 181 -23.86 -15.54 -5.58
C THR A 181 -24.69 -14.60 -6.46
N HIS A 182 -24.08 -13.60 -7.06
CA HIS A 182 -24.78 -12.59 -7.86
C HIS A 182 -25.27 -13.19 -9.19
N ARG A 183 -26.43 -12.73 -9.70
CA ARG A 183 -27.03 -13.21 -10.94
C ARG A 183 -26.13 -13.09 -12.18
N LEU A 184 -25.23 -12.11 -12.17
CA LEU A 184 -24.25 -11.88 -13.26
C LEU A 184 -23.00 -12.76 -13.16
N ALA A 185 -22.76 -13.47 -12.05
CA ALA A 185 -21.51 -14.20 -11.78
C ALA A 185 -21.20 -15.31 -12.81
N LYS A 186 -22.24 -15.83 -13.50
CA LYS A 186 -22.07 -16.88 -14.54
C LYS A 186 -21.93 -16.34 -15.95
N LYS A 187 -22.06 -15.02 -16.14
CA LYS A 187 -21.94 -14.39 -17.45
C LYS A 187 -20.50 -14.18 -17.86
N THR A 188 -20.15 -14.54 -19.07
CA THR A 188 -18.82 -14.28 -19.67
C THR A 188 -18.75 -12.90 -20.34
N ARG A 189 -19.92 -12.31 -20.61
CA ARG A 189 -20.07 -10.97 -21.18
C ARG A 189 -21.27 -10.28 -20.53
N VAL A 190 -21.09 -9.04 -20.12
CA VAL A 190 -22.11 -8.20 -19.50
C VAL A 190 -22.38 -7.01 -20.41
N THR A 191 -23.67 -6.73 -20.68
CA THR A 191 -24.12 -5.57 -21.46
C THR A 191 -24.74 -4.51 -20.55
N PHE A 192 -25.05 -3.33 -21.09
CA PHE A 192 -25.73 -2.29 -20.31
C PHE A 192 -27.15 -2.72 -19.88
N GLU A 193 -27.83 -3.51 -20.71
CA GLU A 193 -29.16 -4.07 -20.40
C GLU A 193 -29.08 -5.03 -19.20
N ASP A 194 -28.02 -5.79 -19.11
CA ASP A 194 -27.77 -6.69 -17.97
C ASP A 194 -27.58 -5.91 -16.65
N LEU A 195 -27.07 -4.68 -16.74
CA LEU A 195 -26.83 -3.82 -15.59
C LEU A 195 -28.06 -3.00 -15.18
N ALA A 196 -29.19 -3.11 -15.90
CA ALA A 196 -30.42 -2.46 -15.52
C ALA A 196 -30.87 -2.92 -14.13
N GLY A 197 -31.18 -1.96 -13.26
CA GLY A 197 -31.57 -2.21 -11.86
C GLY A 197 -30.44 -2.50 -10.91
N GLU A 198 -29.18 -2.62 -11.39
CA GLU A 198 -28.00 -2.79 -10.52
C GLU A 198 -27.52 -1.47 -9.94
N THR A 199 -26.76 -1.59 -8.85
CA THR A 199 -25.99 -0.47 -8.30
C THR A 199 -24.52 -0.64 -8.66
N ILE A 200 -24.00 0.27 -9.47
CA ILE A 200 -22.62 0.24 -9.93
C ILE A 200 -21.72 0.96 -8.94
N LEU A 201 -20.68 0.28 -8.47
CA LEU A 201 -19.60 0.86 -7.66
C LEU A 201 -18.41 1.17 -8.58
N MET A 202 -17.94 2.41 -8.54
CA MET A 202 -16.76 2.85 -9.29
C MET A 202 -16.14 4.09 -8.63
N PRO A 203 -14.87 4.45 -8.93
CA PRO A 203 -14.23 5.64 -8.37
C PRO A 203 -15.04 6.90 -8.55
N LEU A 204 -14.82 7.90 -7.68
CA LEU A 204 -15.51 9.22 -7.77
C LEU A 204 -15.22 9.89 -9.12
N HIS A 205 -16.16 10.77 -9.51
CA HIS A 205 -16.01 11.57 -10.72
C HIS A 205 -14.82 12.56 -10.62
N GLY A 206 -14.13 12.80 -11.74
CA GLY A 206 -13.22 13.93 -11.92
C GLY A 206 -11.75 13.57 -12.07
N ASP A 207 -11.35 12.32 -11.84
CA ASP A 207 -9.94 11.92 -11.97
C ASP A 207 -9.65 11.09 -13.23
N SER A 208 -10.55 10.17 -13.61
CA SER A 208 -10.36 9.31 -14.78
C SER A 208 -11.35 9.67 -15.89
N PRO A 209 -10.89 10.22 -17.03
CA PRO A 209 -11.75 10.57 -18.15
C PRO A 209 -12.53 9.38 -18.73
N ARG A 210 -11.97 8.17 -18.65
CA ARG A 210 -12.65 6.95 -19.13
C ARG A 210 -13.75 6.52 -18.17
N ASN A 211 -13.47 6.52 -16.87
CA ASN A 211 -14.48 6.22 -15.86
C ASN A 211 -15.61 7.25 -15.88
N ASP A 212 -15.29 8.52 -16.08
CA ASP A 212 -16.30 9.58 -16.16
C ASP A 212 -17.21 9.43 -17.38
N ARG A 213 -16.65 9.07 -18.55
CA ARG A 213 -17.47 8.74 -19.72
C ARG A 213 -18.38 7.53 -19.47
N LEU A 214 -17.84 6.47 -18.89
CA LEU A 214 -18.62 5.27 -18.56
C LEU A 214 -19.73 5.57 -17.52
N ARG A 215 -19.42 6.36 -16.51
CA ARG A 215 -20.39 6.84 -15.53
C ARG A 215 -21.55 7.57 -16.20
N ASN A 216 -21.24 8.49 -17.10
CA ASN A 216 -22.25 9.24 -17.84
C ASN A 216 -23.14 8.33 -18.70
N GLU A 217 -22.57 7.27 -19.28
CA GLU A 217 -23.34 6.27 -20.05
C GLU A 217 -24.27 5.45 -19.13
N PHE A 218 -23.86 5.10 -17.92
CA PHE A 218 -24.75 4.47 -16.94
C PHE A 218 -25.90 5.39 -16.53
N LEU A 219 -25.60 6.64 -16.18
CA LEU A 219 -26.60 7.63 -15.76
C LEU A 219 -27.64 7.90 -16.86
N LYS A 220 -27.23 8.03 -18.13
CA LYS A 220 -28.14 8.19 -19.28
C LYS A 220 -29.12 7.02 -19.43
N ARG A 221 -28.77 5.83 -18.98
CA ARG A 221 -29.59 4.61 -19.00
C ARG A 221 -30.37 4.37 -17.72
N GLY A 222 -30.33 5.33 -16.78
CA GLY A 222 -31.01 5.21 -15.48
C GLY A 222 -30.35 4.20 -14.53
N ILE A 223 -29.11 3.77 -14.81
CA ILE A 223 -28.38 2.85 -13.95
C ILE A 223 -27.76 3.64 -12.79
N ARG A 224 -28.00 3.19 -11.55
CA ARG A 224 -27.49 3.83 -10.35
C ARG A 224 -26.00 3.66 -10.23
N VAL A 225 -25.27 4.77 -10.00
CA VAL A 225 -23.83 4.74 -9.78
C VAL A 225 -23.49 5.34 -8.42
N ILE A 226 -22.69 4.64 -7.64
CA ILE A 226 -22.15 5.09 -6.35
C ILE A 226 -20.62 5.12 -6.42
N GLY A 227 -20.03 6.02 -5.66
CA GLY A 227 -18.58 6.12 -5.49
C GLY A 227 -18.26 6.37 -4.02
N ASN A 228 -17.16 5.82 -3.54
CA ASN A 228 -16.73 5.96 -2.15
C ASN A 228 -15.28 6.39 -1.98
N SER A 229 -14.50 6.30 -3.05
CA SER A 229 -13.09 6.64 -3.07
C SER A 229 -12.73 7.28 -4.41
N PRO A 230 -11.81 8.23 -4.47
CA PRO A 230 -11.25 8.72 -5.73
C PRO A 230 -10.42 7.65 -6.46
N PHE A 231 -9.97 6.61 -5.77
CA PHE A 231 -9.13 5.55 -6.30
C PHE A 231 -9.69 4.17 -5.97
N TYR A 232 -9.25 3.14 -6.70
CA TYR A 232 -9.43 1.77 -6.29
C TYR A 232 -8.52 1.46 -5.09
N ASP A 233 -9.09 0.79 -4.09
CA ASP A 233 -8.41 0.29 -2.91
C ASP A 233 -8.99 -1.09 -2.53
N LEU A 234 -8.33 -1.81 -1.64
CA LEU A 234 -8.79 -3.13 -1.22
C LEU A 234 -10.17 -3.09 -0.55
N GLU A 235 -10.53 -1.99 0.12
CA GLU A 235 -11.86 -1.81 0.71
C GLU A 235 -12.94 -1.73 -0.37
N THR A 236 -12.65 -1.11 -1.51
CA THR A 236 -13.56 -1.06 -2.66
C THR A 236 -13.91 -2.48 -3.14
N PHE A 237 -12.95 -3.39 -3.22
CA PHE A 237 -13.18 -4.79 -3.59
C PHE A 237 -13.97 -5.55 -2.51
N ASN A 238 -13.70 -5.31 -1.24
CA ASN A 238 -14.42 -5.96 -0.15
C ASN A 238 -15.92 -5.61 -0.12
N ARG A 239 -16.30 -4.43 -0.57
CA ARG A 239 -17.72 -4.00 -0.62
C ARG A 239 -18.57 -4.78 -1.60
N VAL A 240 -17.97 -5.42 -2.60
CA VAL A 240 -18.71 -6.24 -3.57
C VAL A 240 -19.19 -7.56 -2.98
N THR A 241 -18.58 -8.01 -1.89
CA THR A 241 -18.90 -9.29 -1.24
C THR A 241 -20.30 -9.33 -0.64
N ASP A 242 -20.97 -8.17 -0.48
CA ASP A 242 -22.35 -8.07 0.01
C ASP A 242 -23.41 -8.60 -1.01
N GLY A 243 -23.00 -8.84 -2.25
CA GLY A 243 -23.85 -9.34 -3.33
C GLY A 243 -24.88 -8.34 -3.87
N LYS A 244 -24.80 -7.07 -3.47
CA LYS A 244 -25.79 -6.02 -3.84
C LYS A 244 -25.20 -5.00 -4.82
N THR A 245 -23.90 -5.01 -5.03
CA THR A 245 -23.19 -4.05 -5.85
C THR A 245 -22.39 -4.74 -6.94
N VAL A 246 -22.27 -4.07 -8.09
CA VAL A 246 -21.44 -4.45 -9.23
C VAL A 246 -20.27 -3.49 -9.29
N LEU A 247 -19.05 -3.96 -9.14
CA LEU A 247 -17.85 -3.15 -9.24
C LEU A 247 -17.38 -3.08 -10.70
N ILE A 248 -17.10 -1.89 -11.20
CA ILE A 248 -16.31 -1.73 -12.41
C ILE A 248 -14.85 -1.92 -12.04
N THR A 249 -14.20 -2.87 -12.69
CA THR A 249 -12.82 -3.28 -12.43
C THR A 249 -12.01 -3.36 -13.73
N LEU A 250 -10.79 -3.86 -13.65
CA LEU A 250 -9.88 -4.01 -14.78
C LEU A 250 -9.47 -5.48 -14.94
N SER A 251 -9.23 -5.91 -16.17
CA SER A 251 -8.82 -7.29 -16.50
C SER A 251 -7.47 -7.72 -15.94
N CYS A 252 -6.74 -6.83 -15.31
CA CYS A 252 -5.45 -7.09 -14.66
C CYS A 252 -5.53 -7.23 -13.12
N TRP A 253 -6.74 -7.23 -12.54
CA TRP A 253 -6.96 -7.36 -11.10
C TRP A 253 -7.71 -8.64 -10.71
#